data_70a84c8e9eeaf8c78c4b43743698e518
#
_entry.id   70a84c8e9eeaf8c78c4b43743698e518
#
_cell.length_a   1.000
_cell.length_b   1.000
_cell.length_c   1.000
_cell.angle_alpha   90.00
_cell.angle_beta   90.00
_cell.angle_gamma   90.00
#
_symmetry.space_group_name_H-M   'P 1'
#
loop_
_entity.id
_entity.type
_entity.pdbx_description
1 polymer ?
#
loop_
_entity_poly.entity_id
_entity_poly.type
_entity_poly.pdbx_seq_one_letter_code
_entity_poly.pdbx_strand_id
1 'polypeptide(L)'
;MGVDPSNSSAVAQWWELAVTGERIVTEARRWIGTPYVHQASLCGAGADCLGLLRGVWRGLYGCEPGVVPAYTPDWSEPQGDEILWRGLVALMGGKPVEHEASGDVILFRMRDRGVAKHLGIQTRIRAEARFIHAYSGHAVLETALSAPWQRRIVARFALPDIQEG
;
A
#
# COMPACT_ATOMS: atom_id res chain seq x y z
N MET A 1 18.46 -35.33 -9.47
CA MET A 1 17.06 -35.66 -9.77
C MET A 1 16.52 -34.54 -10.65
N GLY A 2 16.23 -34.86 -11.91
CA GLY A 2 15.76 -33.88 -12.88
C GLY A 2 14.33 -33.49 -12.60
N VAL A 3 14.04 -32.19 -12.57
CA VAL A 3 12.67 -31.67 -12.61
C VAL A 3 12.13 -31.95 -14.02
N ASP A 4 11.02 -32.68 -14.05
CA ASP A 4 10.31 -33.02 -15.30
C ASP A 4 9.73 -31.72 -15.90
N PRO A 5 10.14 -31.31 -17.10
CA PRO A 5 9.65 -30.09 -17.75
C PRO A 5 8.21 -30.21 -18.29
N SER A 6 7.55 -31.38 -18.14
CA SER A 6 6.20 -31.60 -18.64
C SER A 6 5.07 -31.18 -17.68
N ASN A 7 5.40 -30.67 -16.48
CA ASN A 7 4.37 -30.20 -15.53
C ASN A 7 4.12 -28.69 -15.70
N SER A 8 3.67 -28.28 -16.88
CA SER A 8 3.29 -26.90 -17.18
C SER A 8 2.15 -26.36 -16.32
N SER A 9 1.32 -27.23 -15.73
CA SER A 9 0.22 -26.83 -14.83
C SER A 9 0.71 -26.40 -13.45
N ALA A 10 1.75 -27.04 -12.92
CA ALA A 10 2.34 -26.64 -11.63
C ALA A 10 3.07 -25.29 -11.75
N VAL A 11 3.83 -25.08 -12.82
CA VAL A 11 4.51 -23.81 -13.08
C VAL A 11 3.51 -22.66 -13.26
N ALA A 12 2.37 -22.90 -13.94
CA ALA A 12 1.32 -21.91 -14.11
C ALA A 12 0.67 -21.52 -12.76
N GLN A 13 0.54 -22.45 -11.81
CA GLN A 13 -0.02 -22.17 -10.48
C GLN A 13 0.89 -21.24 -9.63
N TRP A 14 2.20 -21.32 -9.78
CA TRP A 14 3.13 -20.45 -9.04
C TRP A 14 3.02 -18.97 -9.46
N TRP A 15 2.76 -18.69 -10.74
CA TRP A 15 2.53 -17.33 -11.23
C TRP A 15 1.24 -16.71 -10.68
N GLU A 16 0.22 -17.53 -10.47
CA GLU A 16 -1.06 -17.08 -9.91
C GLU A 16 -0.99 -16.75 -8.43
N LEU A 17 0.00 -17.30 -7.70
CA LEU A 17 0.18 -17.08 -6.26
C LEU A 17 1.16 -15.94 -5.95
N ALA A 18 2.05 -15.58 -6.85
CA ALA A 18 3.02 -14.50 -6.63
C ALA A 18 2.31 -13.16 -6.43
N VAL A 19 2.72 -12.40 -5.43
CA VAL A 19 2.24 -11.03 -5.18
C VAL A 19 3.05 -10.08 -6.06
N THR A 20 2.61 -9.92 -7.31
CA THR A 20 3.23 -9.02 -8.28
C THR A 20 2.70 -7.59 -8.15
N GLY A 21 3.48 -6.62 -8.60
CA GLY A 21 3.04 -5.22 -8.67
C GLY A 21 1.73 -5.05 -9.45
N GLU A 22 1.53 -5.81 -10.52
CA GLU A 22 0.28 -5.80 -11.30
C GLU A 22 -0.92 -6.30 -10.49
N ARG A 23 -0.79 -7.36 -9.72
CA ARG A 23 -1.84 -7.86 -8.83
C ARG A 23 -2.17 -6.86 -7.73
N ILE A 24 -1.16 -6.25 -7.13
CA ILE A 24 -1.35 -5.21 -6.11
C ILE A 24 -2.14 -4.03 -6.69
N VAL A 25 -1.74 -3.54 -7.87
CA VAL A 25 -2.41 -2.42 -8.55
C VAL A 25 -3.84 -2.78 -8.94
N THR A 26 -4.07 -3.99 -9.46
CA THR A 26 -5.40 -4.47 -9.82
C THR A 26 -6.31 -4.51 -8.60
N GLU A 27 -5.83 -5.04 -7.47
CA GLU A 27 -6.61 -5.07 -6.22
C GLU A 27 -6.88 -3.64 -5.70
N ALA A 28 -5.88 -2.76 -5.70
CA ALA A 28 -6.04 -1.38 -5.25
C ALA A 28 -7.06 -0.60 -6.11
N ARG A 29 -7.09 -0.82 -7.40
CA ARG A 29 -8.05 -0.17 -8.32
C ARG A 29 -9.51 -0.52 -8.04
N ARG A 30 -9.79 -1.68 -7.46
CA ARG A 30 -11.15 -2.06 -7.03
C ARG A 30 -11.71 -1.14 -5.96
N TRP A 31 -10.85 -0.45 -5.23
CA TRP A 31 -11.23 0.45 -4.14
C TRP A 31 -11.55 1.87 -4.61
N ILE A 32 -11.23 2.22 -5.86
CA ILE A 32 -11.51 3.56 -6.41
C ILE A 32 -13.02 3.86 -6.29
N GLY A 33 -13.34 5.05 -5.77
CA GLY A 33 -14.72 5.46 -5.49
C GLY A 33 -15.22 5.11 -4.09
N THR A 34 -14.50 4.31 -3.31
CA THR A 34 -14.83 4.07 -1.90
C THR A 34 -14.77 5.37 -1.11
N PRO A 35 -15.84 5.77 -0.38
CA PRO A 35 -15.85 7.01 0.40
C PRO A 35 -14.77 7.04 1.47
N TYR A 36 -14.25 8.22 1.79
CA TYR A 36 -13.36 8.36 2.94
C TYR A 36 -14.13 8.22 4.25
N VAL A 37 -13.76 7.24 5.06
CA VAL A 37 -14.26 7.04 6.42
C VAL A 37 -13.09 6.66 7.32
N HIS A 38 -12.82 7.48 8.33
CA HIS A 38 -11.73 7.26 9.28
C HIS A 38 -11.82 5.87 9.94
N GLN A 39 -10.71 5.14 9.98
CA GLN A 39 -10.55 3.77 10.49
C GLN A 39 -11.36 2.69 9.76
N ALA A 40 -12.15 3.01 8.76
CA ALA A 40 -12.88 2.02 7.98
C ALA A 40 -11.97 1.31 6.95
N SER A 41 -12.33 0.08 6.64
CA SER A 41 -11.65 -0.75 5.63
C SER A 41 -12.65 -1.70 4.98
N LEU A 42 -13.63 -1.14 4.27
CA LEU A 42 -14.66 -1.89 3.54
C LEU A 42 -14.85 -1.30 2.15
N CYS A 43 -14.51 -2.07 1.13
CA CYS A 43 -14.57 -1.66 -0.27
C CYS A 43 -16.00 -1.20 -0.64
N GLY A 44 -16.10 -0.02 -1.25
CA GLY A 44 -17.37 0.60 -1.63
C GLY A 44 -18.13 1.29 -0.48
N ALA A 45 -17.81 1.01 0.78
CA ALA A 45 -18.51 1.57 1.94
C ALA A 45 -17.68 2.61 2.70
N GLY A 46 -16.39 2.39 2.88
CA GLY A 46 -15.53 3.35 3.55
C GLY A 46 -14.09 2.88 3.75
N ALA A 47 -13.14 3.78 3.57
CA ALA A 47 -11.74 3.55 3.87
C ALA A 47 -11.01 4.86 4.17
N ASP A 48 -10.05 4.83 5.08
CA ASP A 48 -8.96 5.78 5.14
C ASP A 48 -7.70 5.20 4.46
N CYS A 49 -6.57 5.90 4.51
CA CYS A 49 -5.37 5.45 3.82
C CYS A 49 -4.85 4.10 4.34
N LEU A 50 -4.88 3.87 5.65
CA LEU A 50 -4.52 2.58 6.23
C LEU A 50 -5.57 1.52 5.95
N GLY A 51 -6.86 1.88 5.99
CA GLY A 51 -7.97 1.00 5.64
C GLY A 51 -7.89 0.50 4.20
N LEU A 52 -7.48 1.36 3.27
CA LEU A 52 -7.19 0.98 1.88
C LEU A 52 -6.07 -0.09 1.82
N LEU A 53 -4.94 0.16 2.48
CA LEU A 53 -3.82 -0.79 2.52
C LEU A 53 -4.25 -2.13 3.12
N ARG A 54 -4.97 -2.12 4.25
CA ARG A 54 -5.50 -3.32 4.89
C ARG A 54 -6.44 -4.11 3.97
N GLY A 55 -7.29 -3.40 3.24
CA GLY A 55 -8.22 -4.01 2.30
C GLY A 55 -7.52 -4.67 1.12
N VAL A 56 -6.53 -4.00 0.54
CA VAL A 56 -5.68 -4.57 -0.52
C VAL A 56 -4.92 -5.78 0.01
N TRP A 57 -4.38 -5.69 1.23
CA TRP A 57 -3.71 -6.81 1.88
C TRP A 57 -4.63 -8.04 2.01
N ARG A 58 -5.85 -7.86 2.54
CA ARG A 58 -6.83 -8.96 2.65
C ARG A 58 -7.17 -9.56 1.29
N GLY A 59 -7.29 -8.74 0.25
CA GLY A 59 -7.55 -9.21 -1.11
C GLY A 59 -6.43 -10.07 -1.69
N LEU A 60 -5.18 -9.79 -1.29
CA LEU A 60 -4.00 -10.51 -1.78
C LEU A 60 -3.65 -11.74 -0.95
N TYR A 61 -3.75 -11.64 0.37
CA TYR A 61 -3.26 -12.66 1.32
C TYR A 61 -4.37 -13.44 2.04
N GLY A 62 -5.63 -13.02 1.91
CA GLY A 62 -6.78 -13.66 2.57
C GLY A 62 -6.90 -13.42 4.07
N CYS A 63 -6.04 -12.61 4.67
CA CYS A 63 -6.02 -12.30 6.11
C CYS A 63 -5.64 -10.85 6.37
N GLU A 64 -5.89 -10.36 7.59
CA GLU A 64 -5.41 -9.05 8.04
C GLU A 64 -3.88 -9.07 8.22
N PRO A 65 -3.19 -7.93 7.97
CA PRO A 65 -1.75 -7.85 8.16
C PRO A 65 -1.29 -7.99 9.62
N GLY A 66 -2.20 -7.87 10.56
CA GLY A 66 -1.95 -7.93 11.98
C GLY A 66 -2.96 -7.09 12.76
N VAL A 67 -2.74 -6.97 14.07
CA VAL A 67 -3.55 -6.10 14.92
C VAL A 67 -3.18 -4.65 14.65
N VAL A 68 -4.16 -3.86 14.20
CA VAL A 68 -4.00 -2.41 14.02
C VAL A 68 -4.29 -1.73 15.35
N PRO A 69 -3.33 -1.03 15.96
CA PRO A 69 -3.59 -0.27 17.18
C PRO A 69 -4.59 0.86 16.89
N ALA A 70 -5.28 1.33 17.89
CA ALA A 70 -6.10 2.53 17.78
C ALA A 70 -5.23 3.72 17.33
N TYR A 71 -5.72 4.48 16.38
CA TYR A 71 -5.05 5.68 15.88
C TYR A 71 -6.05 6.81 15.67
N THR A 72 -5.54 8.04 15.75
CA THR A 72 -6.28 9.26 15.49
C THR A 72 -6.03 9.75 14.05
N PRO A 73 -6.87 10.66 13.51
CA PRO A 73 -6.63 11.22 12.17
C PRO A 73 -5.27 11.93 12.03
N ASP A 74 -4.70 12.41 13.12
CA ASP A 74 -3.40 13.09 13.16
C ASP A 74 -2.22 12.17 13.45
N TRP A 75 -2.47 10.86 13.72
CA TRP A 75 -1.42 9.86 13.98
C TRP A 75 -0.43 10.27 15.08
N SER A 76 -0.93 10.86 16.15
CA SER A 76 -0.09 11.37 17.26
C SER A 76 0.90 12.46 16.84
N GLU A 77 0.54 13.28 15.83
CA GLU A 77 1.38 14.39 15.36
C GLU A 77 1.81 15.36 16.50
N PRO A 78 0.93 15.68 17.49
CA PRO A 78 1.33 16.54 18.60
C PRO A 78 2.45 15.96 19.47
N GLN A 79 2.56 14.62 19.55
CA GLN A 79 3.60 13.93 20.31
C GLN A 79 4.87 13.69 19.48
N GLY A 80 4.82 13.93 18.17
CA GLY A 80 5.94 13.68 17.24
C GLY A 80 6.28 12.20 17.06
N ASP A 81 5.34 11.29 17.35
CA ASP A 81 5.56 9.84 17.33
C ASP A 81 5.21 9.24 15.96
N GLU A 82 6.18 8.63 15.30
CA GLU A 82 6.06 8.05 13.94
C GLU A 82 5.38 6.67 13.98
N ILE A 83 4.14 6.59 14.52
CA ILE A 83 3.41 5.34 14.74
C ILE A 83 3.14 4.60 13.42
N LEU A 84 2.65 5.31 12.39
CA LEU A 84 2.37 4.71 11.10
C LEU A 84 3.64 4.15 10.45
N TRP A 85 4.73 4.93 10.46
CA TRP A 85 6.01 4.51 9.87
C TRP A 85 6.56 3.25 10.53
N ARG A 86 6.58 3.21 11.86
CA ARG A 86 7.03 2.01 12.61
C ARG A 86 6.16 0.78 12.31
N GLY A 87 4.85 0.98 12.20
CA GLY A 87 3.92 -0.10 11.83
C GLY A 87 4.23 -0.66 10.44
N LEU A 88 4.48 0.21 9.46
CA LEU A 88 4.83 -0.21 8.09
C LEU A 88 6.18 -0.93 8.02
N VAL A 89 7.18 -0.45 8.77
CA VAL A 89 8.50 -1.12 8.87
C VAL A 89 8.37 -2.52 9.46
N ALA A 90 7.53 -2.69 10.48
CA ALA A 90 7.29 -4.00 11.09
C ALA A 90 6.55 -4.98 10.16
N LEU A 91 5.76 -4.45 9.22
CA LEU A 91 4.88 -5.24 8.36
C LEU A 91 5.52 -5.59 7.01
N MET A 92 6.32 -4.69 6.43
CA MET A 92 6.79 -4.76 5.05
C MET A 92 8.29 -4.52 4.95
N GLY A 93 8.88 -4.96 3.84
CA GLY A 93 10.27 -4.64 3.49
C GLY A 93 10.42 -3.20 3.01
N GLY A 94 11.21 -2.41 3.73
CA GLY A 94 11.63 -1.08 3.28
C GLY A 94 12.58 -1.17 2.09
N LYS A 95 12.53 -0.16 1.22
CA LYS A 95 13.42 -0.06 0.04
C LYS A 95 13.84 1.40 -0.18
N PRO A 96 14.94 1.66 -0.92
CA PRO A 96 15.34 3.01 -1.27
C PRO A 96 14.19 3.77 -1.96
N VAL A 97 14.00 5.04 -1.59
CA VAL A 97 12.89 5.88 -2.10
C VAL A 97 12.98 6.05 -3.62
N GLU A 98 14.18 6.10 -4.16
CA GLU A 98 14.48 6.23 -5.60
C GLU A 98 14.24 4.94 -6.41
N HIS A 99 14.09 3.80 -5.76
CA HIS A 99 13.82 2.52 -6.42
C HIS A 99 12.31 2.26 -6.53
N GLU A 100 11.62 3.09 -7.28
CA GLU A 100 10.17 2.96 -7.47
C GLU A 100 9.77 1.72 -8.27
N ALA A 101 8.64 1.13 -7.88
CA ALA A 101 7.99 0.06 -8.63
C ALA A 101 6.47 0.16 -8.49
N SER A 102 5.75 -0.35 -9.50
CA SER A 102 4.29 -0.54 -9.38
C SER A 102 3.98 -1.49 -8.24
N GLY A 103 2.99 -1.15 -7.42
CA GLY A 103 2.61 -1.91 -6.22
C GLY A 103 3.32 -1.49 -4.95
N ASP A 104 4.30 -0.58 -5.01
CA ASP A 104 4.93 -0.05 -3.81
C ASP A 104 3.93 0.70 -2.93
N VAL A 105 4.07 0.56 -1.63
CA VAL A 105 3.43 1.44 -0.64
C VAL A 105 4.33 2.63 -0.40
N ILE A 106 3.79 3.83 -0.61
CA ILE A 106 4.51 5.09 -0.42
C ILE A 106 4.01 5.75 0.85
N LEU A 107 4.92 6.14 1.73
CA LEU A 107 4.63 6.89 2.95
C LEU A 107 4.98 8.37 2.76
N PHE A 108 4.05 9.24 3.13
CA PHE A 108 4.16 10.69 2.96
C PHE A 108 4.16 11.42 4.29
N ARG A 109 4.99 12.46 4.36
CA ARG A 109 4.97 13.50 5.39
C ARG A 109 4.27 14.73 4.84
N MET A 110 3.09 15.05 5.36
CA MET A 110 2.24 16.12 4.80
C MET A 110 2.69 17.53 5.20
N ARG A 111 3.45 17.65 6.29
CA ARG A 111 4.04 18.90 6.81
C ARG A 111 5.49 18.68 7.18
N ASP A 112 6.37 19.66 6.93
CA ASP A 112 7.82 19.53 7.09
C ASP A 112 8.28 19.04 8.47
N ARG A 113 7.58 19.42 9.53
CA ARG A 113 7.90 19.03 10.91
C ARG A 113 6.84 18.10 11.54
N GLY A 114 5.88 17.66 10.76
CA GLY A 114 4.87 16.71 11.21
C GLY A 114 5.34 15.25 11.09
N VAL A 115 4.57 14.34 11.68
CA VAL A 115 4.78 12.90 11.50
C VAL A 115 4.34 12.46 10.11
N ALA A 116 4.88 11.34 9.62
CA ALA A 116 4.38 10.67 8.43
C ALA A 116 3.00 10.05 8.75
N LYS A 117 1.95 10.50 8.06
CA LYS A 117 0.57 10.14 8.41
C LYS A 117 -0.33 9.83 7.22
N HIS A 118 0.24 9.77 6.03
CA HIS A 118 -0.49 9.45 4.82
C HIS A 118 0.27 8.41 4.02
N LEU A 119 -0.46 7.48 3.40
CA LEU A 119 0.13 6.49 2.51
C LEU A 119 -0.72 6.31 1.25
N GLY A 120 -0.11 5.73 0.24
CA GLY A 120 -0.76 5.35 -1.01
C GLY A 120 -0.04 4.18 -1.67
N ILE A 121 -0.65 3.64 -2.71
CA ILE A 121 -0.12 2.51 -3.49
C ILE A 121 0.24 3.00 -4.88
N GLN A 122 1.50 2.88 -5.27
CA GLN A 122 1.97 3.32 -6.57
C GLN A 122 1.45 2.42 -7.69
N THR A 123 0.88 3.03 -8.74
CA THR A 123 0.28 2.31 -9.86
C THR A 123 1.12 2.41 -11.13
N ARG A 124 1.75 3.56 -11.35
CA ARG A 124 2.65 3.83 -12.48
C ARG A 124 3.91 4.50 -11.98
N ILE A 125 4.99 4.35 -12.73
CA ILE A 125 6.32 4.84 -12.39
C ILE A 125 6.85 5.83 -13.43
N ARG A 126 7.95 6.51 -13.10
CA ARG A 126 8.69 7.45 -13.96
C ARG A 126 7.85 8.66 -14.38
N ALA A 127 7.91 9.06 -15.66
CA ALA A 127 7.27 10.27 -16.18
C ALA A 127 5.74 10.29 -15.99
N GLU A 128 5.10 9.14 -15.94
CA GLU A 128 3.66 8.99 -15.73
C GLU A 128 3.30 8.45 -14.34
N ALA A 129 4.17 8.68 -13.35
CA ALA A 129 3.98 8.17 -12.00
C ALA A 129 2.61 8.56 -11.43
N ARG A 130 1.89 7.56 -10.93
CA ARG A 130 0.56 7.70 -10.31
C ARG A 130 0.46 6.83 -9.07
N PHE A 131 -0.47 7.15 -8.20
CA PHE A 131 -0.75 6.35 -7.01
C PHE A 131 -2.23 6.41 -6.63
N ILE A 132 -2.70 5.37 -5.95
CA ILE A 132 -4.05 5.29 -5.38
C ILE A 132 -3.96 5.57 -3.90
N HIS A 133 -4.84 6.42 -3.40
CA HIS A 133 -4.93 6.75 -1.98
C HIS A 133 -6.34 7.12 -1.54
N ALA A 134 -6.61 6.96 -0.24
CA ALA A 134 -7.80 7.50 0.40
C ALA A 134 -7.43 8.82 1.07
N TYR A 135 -8.00 9.92 0.61
CA TYR A 135 -7.70 11.26 1.10
C TYR A 135 -8.94 11.91 1.71
N SER A 136 -8.77 12.55 2.87
CA SER A 136 -9.88 13.20 3.57
C SER A 136 -10.60 14.22 2.68
N GLY A 137 -11.93 14.13 2.65
CA GLY A 137 -12.77 14.95 1.78
C GLY A 137 -12.93 14.43 0.34
N HIS A 138 -12.30 13.30 0.00
CA HIS A 138 -12.37 12.66 -1.32
C HIS A 138 -12.61 11.16 -1.16
N ALA A 139 -13.25 10.53 -2.14
CA ALA A 139 -13.23 9.09 -2.25
C ALA A 139 -11.81 8.58 -2.57
N VAL A 140 -11.59 7.27 -2.46
CA VAL A 140 -10.38 6.64 -2.97
C VAL A 140 -10.23 6.96 -4.44
N LEU A 141 -9.08 7.48 -4.84
CA LEU A 141 -8.80 7.91 -6.22
C LEU A 141 -7.37 7.59 -6.63
N GLU A 142 -7.17 7.51 -7.94
CA GLU A 142 -5.84 7.42 -8.56
C GLU A 142 -5.43 8.80 -9.05
N THR A 143 -4.33 9.33 -8.51
CA THR A 143 -3.86 10.68 -8.83
C THR A 143 -2.41 10.67 -9.33
N ALA A 144 -2.00 11.72 -10.04
CA ALA A 144 -0.62 11.88 -10.48
C ALA A 144 0.31 12.06 -9.27
N LEU A 145 1.43 11.32 -9.27
CA LEU A 145 2.50 11.52 -8.30
C LEU A 145 3.34 12.75 -8.73
N SER A 146 2.69 13.91 -8.67
CA SER A 146 3.24 15.20 -9.09
C SER A 146 4.41 15.63 -8.19
N ALA A 147 5.18 16.65 -8.62
CA ALA A 147 6.32 17.15 -7.86
C ALA A 147 5.97 17.53 -6.41
N PRO A 148 4.83 18.16 -6.08
CA PRO A 148 4.43 18.39 -4.69
C PRO A 148 4.26 17.10 -3.89
N TRP A 149 3.71 16.04 -4.47
CA TRP A 149 3.60 14.73 -3.83
C TRP A 149 4.96 14.05 -3.66
N GLN A 150 5.79 14.06 -4.71
CA GLN A 150 7.13 13.46 -4.67
C GLN A 150 7.99 14.05 -3.53
N ARG A 151 7.92 15.37 -3.31
CA ARG A 151 8.65 16.04 -2.22
C ARG A 151 8.21 15.62 -0.81
N ARG A 152 7.04 15.01 -0.67
CA ARG A 152 6.48 14.53 0.60
C ARG A 152 6.81 13.08 0.90
N ILE A 153 7.39 12.35 -0.04
CA ILE A 153 7.76 10.94 0.15
C ILE A 153 8.89 10.86 1.18
N VAL A 154 8.68 10.06 2.23
CA VAL A 154 9.70 9.81 3.27
C VAL A 154 10.14 8.36 3.32
N ALA A 155 9.33 7.44 2.83
CA ALA A 155 9.67 6.03 2.79
C ALA A 155 8.90 5.31 1.68
N ARG A 156 9.41 4.15 1.29
CA ARG A 156 8.84 3.27 0.29
C ARG A 156 8.96 1.82 0.78
N PHE A 157 7.93 1.03 0.55
CA PHE A 157 7.86 -0.36 1.00
C PHE A 157 7.38 -1.26 -0.14
N ALA A 158 7.90 -2.48 -0.16
CA ALA A 158 7.38 -3.56 -0.98
C ALA A 158 6.48 -4.47 -0.14
N LEU A 159 5.33 -4.88 -0.68
CA LEU A 159 4.52 -5.92 -0.05
C LEU A 159 5.30 -7.24 -0.09
N PRO A 160 5.25 -8.04 1.00
CA PRO A 160 5.97 -9.31 1.04
C PRO A 160 5.41 -10.31 0.02
N ASP A 161 6.29 -11.16 -0.51
CA ASP A 161 5.85 -12.33 -1.26
C ASP A 161 5.10 -13.30 -0.34
N ILE A 162 4.15 -14.06 -0.90
CA ILE A 162 3.49 -15.14 -0.16
C ILE A 162 4.57 -16.19 0.13
N GLN A 163 5.00 -16.27 1.39
CA GLN A 163 5.80 -17.39 1.86
C GLN A 163 4.82 -18.50 2.27
N GLU A 164 4.89 -19.62 1.59
CA GLU A 164 4.24 -20.83 2.08
C GLU A 164 4.91 -21.23 3.39
N GLY A 165 4.15 -21.18 4.47
CA GLY A 165 4.53 -21.69 5.76
C GLY A 165 4.27 -23.20 5.86
#